data_230ef2d40def8eb1e340cc9a26f9ddbc
#
_entry.id   230ef2d40def8eb1e340cc9a26f9ddbc
#
_cell.length_a   1.000
_cell.length_b   1.000
_cell.length_c   1.000
_cell.angle_alpha   90.00
_cell.angle_beta   90.00
_cell.angle_gamma   90.00
#
_symmetry.space_group_name_H-M   'P 1'
#
loop_
_entity.id
_entity.type
_entity.pdbx_description
1 polymer ?
#
loop_
_entity_poly.entity_id
_entity_poly.type
_entity_poly.pdbx_seq_one_letter_code
_entity_poly.pdbx_strand_id
1 'polypeptide(L)'
;MPTDHTRTAILSAAERLYADRGFADVTLRDIVAAADVNLAAVNYHFGSKDELIAELFVTRSMATNRQRLNELKAAELAGGGRAAIDAIFRALVGPTLRGCLGPDNERSAAARFMIRASIESVPPIRRIKNREIDHLRKFAAAMRRSLPGRDQVELYWGLHFALAMAHQTIRDSERLIKLSEGSCDLNDVAGILDRIVSVSVMALTGGEAEKMPPAKLAARDAR
;
A
#
# COMPACT_ATOMS: atom_id res chain seq x y z
N MET A 1 25.23 -1.99 -22.54
CA MET A 1 24.73 -0.69 -22.75
C MET A 1 24.96 0.20 -21.53
N PRO A 2 25.80 1.26 -21.61
CA PRO A 2 26.19 2.06 -20.42
C PRO A 2 25.02 2.80 -19.75
N THR A 3 24.02 3.20 -20.51
CA THR A 3 22.87 3.99 -20.06
C THR A 3 21.94 3.26 -19.08
N ASP A 4 21.75 1.96 -19.24
CA ASP A 4 20.84 1.17 -18.37
C ASP A 4 21.48 0.88 -17.00
N HIS A 5 22.79 0.66 -16.99
CA HIS A 5 23.55 0.45 -15.75
C HIS A 5 23.54 1.73 -14.87
N THR A 6 23.78 2.89 -15.47
CA THR A 6 23.77 4.18 -14.76
C THR A 6 22.40 4.47 -14.15
N ARG A 7 21.33 4.25 -14.92
CA ARG A 7 19.96 4.44 -14.45
C ARG A 7 19.63 3.53 -13.25
N THR A 8 20.01 2.25 -13.33
CA THR A 8 19.84 1.27 -12.26
C THR A 8 20.64 1.65 -11.01
N ALA A 9 21.88 2.12 -11.16
CA ALA A 9 22.70 2.59 -10.05
C ALA A 9 22.06 3.78 -9.32
N ILE A 10 21.54 4.77 -10.07
CA ILE A 10 20.82 5.93 -9.50
C ILE A 10 19.58 5.48 -8.72
N LEU A 11 18.74 4.61 -9.29
CA LEU A 11 17.52 4.11 -8.62
C LEU A 11 17.88 3.34 -7.33
N SER A 12 18.90 2.48 -7.38
CA SER A 12 19.33 1.71 -6.19
C SER A 12 19.91 2.60 -5.08
N ALA A 13 20.69 3.62 -5.45
CA ALA A 13 21.20 4.60 -4.48
C ALA A 13 20.08 5.43 -3.87
N ALA A 14 19.16 5.95 -4.69
CA ALA A 14 18.01 6.72 -4.24
C ALA A 14 17.11 5.91 -3.30
N GLU A 15 16.83 4.64 -3.64
CA GLU A 15 16.01 3.77 -2.81
C GLU A 15 16.59 3.59 -1.41
N ARG A 16 17.88 3.27 -1.32
CA ARG A 16 18.57 3.13 -0.02
C ARG A 16 18.55 4.42 0.78
N LEU A 17 18.90 5.54 0.15
CA LEU A 17 18.94 6.84 0.83
C LEU A 17 17.57 7.27 1.34
N TYR A 18 16.52 7.16 0.51
CA TYR A 18 15.15 7.47 0.93
C TYR A 18 14.65 6.52 2.01
N ALA A 19 14.98 5.23 1.94
CA ALA A 19 14.64 4.26 2.97
C ALA A 19 15.26 4.61 4.34
N ASP A 20 16.50 5.06 4.35
CA ASP A 20 17.26 5.30 5.57
C ASP A 20 17.00 6.70 6.16
N ARG A 21 16.91 7.74 5.30
CA ARG A 21 16.91 9.15 5.72
C ARG A 21 15.58 9.87 5.49
N GLY A 22 14.66 9.28 4.71
CA GLY A 22 13.40 9.91 4.31
C GLY A 22 13.52 10.82 3.07
N PHE A 23 12.37 11.30 2.56
CA PHE A 23 12.36 12.04 1.30
C PHE A 23 12.84 13.49 1.43
N ALA A 24 12.63 14.10 2.60
CA ALA A 24 13.01 15.51 2.84
C ALA A 24 14.54 15.69 2.91
N ASP A 25 15.21 14.77 3.61
CA ASP A 25 16.63 14.92 4.00
C ASP A 25 17.61 14.38 2.94
N VAL A 26 17.13 13.89 1.81
CA VAL A 26 17.95 13.39 0.71
C VAL A 26 17.95 14.37 -0.45
N THR A 27 19.12 14.83 -0.87
CA THR A 27 19.33 15.69 -2.04
C THR A 27 19.75 14.91 -3.27
N LEU A 28 19.63 15.50 -4.46
CA LEU A 28 20.21 14.90 -5.69
C LEU A 28 21.73 14.75 -5.58
N ARG A 29 22.43 15.63 -4.84
CA ARG A 29 23.88 15.51 -4.60
C ARG A 29 24.22 14.27 -3.80
N ASP A 30 23.43 13.93 -2.79
CA ASP A 30 23.62 12.69 -2.03
C ASP A 30 23.48 11.46 -2.93
N ILE A 31 22.45 11.48 -3.82
CA ILE A 31 22.17 10.35 -4.70
C ILE A 31 23.29 10.15 -5.73
N VAL A 32 23.78 11.22 -6.37
CA VAL A 32 24.86 11.11 -7.36
C VAL A 32 26.17 10.65 -6.73
N ALA A 33 26.47 11.13 -5.51
CA ALA A 33 27.65 10.66 -4.76
C ALA A 33 27.54 9.17 -4.41
N ALA A 34 26.35 8.72 -3.97
CA ALA A 34 26.14 7.31 -3.61
C ALA A 34 26.05 6.37 -4.83
N ALA A 35 25.71 6.88 -6.00
CA ALA A 35 25.64 6.14 -7.26
C ALA A 35 26.93 6.17 -8.08
N ASP A 36 27.92 6.96 -7.65
CA ASP A 36 29.17 7.24 -8.38
C ASP A 36 28.91 7.74 -9.82
N VAL A 37 28.03 8.75 -9.93
CA VAL A 37 27.67 9.37 -11.21
C VAL A 37 27.70 10.91 -11.08
N ASN A 38 27.65 11.62 -12.20
CA ASN A 38 27.50 13.07 -12.19
C ASN A 38 26.02 13.51 -12.17
N LEU A 39 25.79 14.76 -11.77
CA LEU A 39 24.43 15.32 -11.68
C LEU A 39 23.73 15.39 -13.05
N ALA A 40 24.49 15.56 -14.15
CA ALA A 40 23.93 15.56 -15.49
C ALA A 40 23.25 14.22 -15.83
N ALA A 41 23.79 13.09 -15.32
CA ALA A 41 23.18 11.79 -15.53
C ALA A 41 21.78 11.69 -14.87
N VAL A 42 21.61 12.22 -13.65
CA VAL A 42 20.27 12.23 -13.02
C VAL A 42 19.30 13.10 -13.80
N ASN A 43 19.71 14.29 -14.20
CA ASN A 43 18.87 15.18 -15.00
C ASN A 43 18.52 14.55 -16.36
N TYR A 44 19.46 13.86 -16.99
CA TYR A 44 19.22 13.16 -18.25
C TYR A 44 18.23 12.01 -18.14
N HIS A 45 18.37 11.17 -17.09
CA HIS A 45 17.55 9.97 -16.93
C HIS A 45 16.18 10.23 -16.29
N PHE A 46 16.09 11.21 -15.40
CA PHE A 46 14.90 11.42 -14.55
C PHE A 46 14.35 12.85 -14.57
N GLY A 47 15.13 13.84 -15.05
CA GLY A 47 14.70 15.24 -15.10
C GLY A 47 14.76 15.94 -13.75
N SER A 48 14.07 15.43 -12.74
CA SER A 48 13.97 16.05 -11.42
C SER A 48 13.98 15.03 -10.28
N LYS A 49 14.18 15.53 -9.03
CA LYS A 49 14.03 14.71 -7.81
C LYS A 49 12.62 14.12 -7.70
N ASP A 50 11.59 14.91 -8.04
CA ASP A 50 10.19 14.48 -7.99
C ASP A 50 9.90 13.35 -8.98
N GLU A 51 10.45 13.42 -10.18
CA GLU A 51 10.30 12.37 -11.20
C GLU A 51 11.04 11.10 -10.82
N LEU A 52 12.25 11.22 -10.25
CA LEU A 52 12.99 10.08 -9.70
C LEU A 52 12.19 9.38 -8.58
N ILE A 53 11.62 10.13 -7.63
CA ILE A 53 10.76 9.57 -6.56
C ILE A 53 9.53 8.90 -7.17
N ALA A 54 8.88 9.55 -8.14
CA ALA A 54 7.70 9.03 -8.82
C ALA A 54 7.98 7.70 -9.50
N GLU A 55 9.07 7.63 -10.26
CA GLU A 55 9.46 6.42 -10.99
C GLU A 55 9.81 5.26 -10.04
N LEU A 56 10.58 5.55 -8.99
CA LEU A 56 10.93 4.54 -7.99
C LEU A 56 9.67 3.99 -7.30
N PHE A 57 8.74 4.87 -6.93
CA PHE A 57 7.48 4.46 -6.33
C PHE A 57 6.61 3.65 -7.30
N VAL A 58 6.51 4.05 -8.57
CA VAL A 58 5.78 3.28 -9.60
C VAL A 58 6.36 1.88 -9.74
N THR A 59 7.67 1.76 -9.86
CA THR A 59 8.36 0.47 -10.01
C THR A 59 8.02 -0.49 -8.86
N ARG A 60 8.05 0.01 -7.62
CA ARG A 60 7.76 -0.81 -6.43
C ARG A 60 6.28 -1.12 -6.27
N SER A 61 5.40 -0.14 -6.49
CA SER A 61 3.96 -0.34 -6.41
C SER A 61 3.43 -1.27 -7.50
N MET A 62 3.98 -1.23 -8.71
CA MET A 62 3.63 -2.16 -9.79
C MET A 62 3.92 -3.62 -9.43
N ALA A 63 5.04 -3.90 -8.77
CA ALA A 63 5.37 -5.26 -8.31
C ALA A 63 4.31 -5.77 -7.32
N THR A 64 3.96 -4.95 -6.30
CA THR A 64 2.92 -5.28 -5.33
C THR A 64 1.54 -5.44 -5.99
N ASN A 65 1.17 -4.55 -6.91
CA ASN A 65 -0.11 -4.62 -7.60
C ASN A 65 -0.20 -5.84 -8.53
N ARG A 66 0.90 -6.22 -9.17
CA ARG A 66 0.95 -7.48 -9.96
C ARG A 66 0.70 -8.69 -9.07
N GLN A 67 1.33 -8.75 -7.90
CA GLN A 67 1.12 -9.84 -6.94
C GLN A 67 -0.33 -9.88 -6.47
N ARG A 68 -0.93 -8.74 -6.10
CA ARG A 68 -2.35 -8.62 -5.74
C ARG A 68 -3.27 -9.19 -6.82
N LEU A 69 -3.05 -8.81 -8.08
CA LEU A 69 -3.87 -9.29 -9.21
C LEU A 69 -3.68 -10.77 -9.51
N ASN A 70 -2.47 -11.30 -9.33
CA ASN A 70 -2.20 -12.73 -9.47
C ASN A 70 -2.92 -13.54 -8.38
N GLU A 71 -2.87 -13.09 -7.12
CA GLU A 71 -3.58 -13.72 -6.01
C GLU A 71 -5.10 -13.64 -6.18
N LEU A 72 -5.63 -12.50 -6.65
CA LEU A 72 -7.04 -12.36 -6.98
C LEU A 72 -7.46 -13.36 -8.07
N LYS A 73 -6.68 -13.47 -9.15
CA LYS A 73 -6.94 -14.42 -10.24
C LYS A 73 -6.91 -15.87 -9.75
N ALA A 74 -5.95 -16.20 -8.89
CA ALA A 74 -5.88 -17.54 -8.29
C ALA A 74 -7.11 -17.85 -7.44
N ALA A 75 -7.59 -16.88 -6.62
CA ALA A 75 -8.79 -17.01 -5.83
C ALA A 75 -10.05 -17.18 -6.71
N GLU A 76 -10.16 -16.45 -7.82
CA GLU A 76 -11.26 -16.61 -8.79
C GLU A 76 -11.25 -17.98 -9.45
N LEU A 77 -10.10 -18.50 -9.83
CA LEU A 77 -9.96 -19.84 -10.41
C LEU A 77 -10.36 -20.93 -9.40
N ALA A 78 -9.89 -20.83 -8.17
CA ALA A 78 -10.25 -21.76 -7.09
C ALA A 78 -11.75 -21.76 -6.78
N GLY A 79 -12.42 -20.62 -6.93
CA GLY A 79 -13.86 -20.44 -6.71
C GLY A 79 -14.73 -20.63 -7.96
N GLY A 80 -14.22 -21.28 -9.02
CA GLY A 80 -14.97 -21.54 -10.25
C GLY A 80 -15.40 -20.27 -11.00
N GLY A 81 -14.55 -19.24 -10.99
CA GLY A 81 -14.78 -17.95 -11.64
C GLY A 81 -15.28 -16.85 -10.69
N ARG A 82 -15.54 -17.18 -9.41
CA ARG A 82 -15.98 -16.23 -8.39
C ARG A 82 -15.23 -16.47 -7.08
N ALA A 83 -14.34 -15.55 -6.72
CA ALA A 83 -13.61 -15.64 -5.48
C ALA A 83 -14.52 -15.39 -4.26
N ALA A 84 -14.27 -16.08 -3.15
CA ALA A 84 -14.88 -15.78 -1.87
C ALA A 84 -14.40 -14.42 -1.37
N ILE A 85 -15.23 -13.72 -0.58
CA ILE A 85 -14.95 -12.34 -0.17
C ILE A 85 -13.69 -12.22 0.71
N ASP A 86 -13.44 -13.21 1.57
CA ASP A 86 -12.23 -13.29 2.39
C ASP A 86 -10.97 -13.45 1.52
N ALA A 87 -11.02 -14.30 0.49
CA ALA A 87 -9.92 -14.48 -0.46
C ALA A 87 -9.64 -13.20 -1.27
N ILE A 88 -10.67 -12.42 -1.60
CA ILE A 88 -10.51 -11.11 -2.25
C ILE A 88 -9.75 -10.15 -1.34
N PHE A 89 -10.13 -10.06 -0.06
CA PHE A 89 -9.42 -9.20 0.89
C PHE A 89 -7.99 -9.69 1.16
N ARG A 90 -7.76 -11.00 1.26
CA ARG A 90 -6.41 -11.58 1.36
C ARG A 90 -5.53 -11.16 0.19
N ALA A 91 -6.03 -11.26 -1.01
CA ALA A 91 -5.31 -10.85 -2.23
C ALA A 91 -5.07 -9.33 -2.27
N LEU A 92 -5.98 -8.52 -1.72
CA LEU A 92 -5.87 -7.06 -1.71
C LEU A 92 -4.78 -6.56 -0.74
N VAL A 93 -4.80 -7.02 0.50
CA VAL A 93 -3.93 -6.46 1.56
C VAL A 93 -2.71 -7.32 1.85
N GLY A 94 -2.78 -8.63 1.62
CA GLY A 94 -1.72 -9.59 1.93
C GLY A 94 -0.35 -9.25 1.33
N PRO A 95 -0.24 -8.95 0.02
CA PRO A 95 1.04 -8.59 -0.59
C PRO A 95 1.71 -7.38 0.06
N THR A 96 0.93 -6.37 0.47
CA THR A 96 1.49 -5.19 1.15
C THR A 96 1.98 -5.53 2.55
N LEU A 97 1.20 -6.29 3.32
CA LEU A 97 1.60 -6.70 4.68
C LEU A 97 2.87 -7.55 4.63
N ARG A 98 2.90 -8.58 3.78
CA ARG A 98 4.09 -9.44 3.60
C ARG A 98 5.31 -8.67 3.08
N GLY A 99 5.10 -7.64 2.27
CA GLY A 99 6.17 -6.80 1.73
C GLY A 99 6.70 -5.74 2.68
N CYS A 100 6.00 -5.45 3.78
CA CYS A 100 6.36 -4.38 4.72
C CYS A 100 6.59 -4.87 6.16
N LEU A 101 6.02 -6.00 6.55
CA LEU A 101 6.12 -6.57 7.90
C LEU A 101 6.91 -7.89 7.88
N GLY A 102 7.40 -8.29 9.06
CA GLY A 102 8.18 -9.50 9.24
C GLY A 102 9.69 -9.25 9.25
N PRO A 103 10.45 -10.20 9.83
CA PRO A 103 11.86 -10.00 10.18
C PRO A 103 12.79 -9.78 8.98
N ASP A 104 12.44 -10.32 7.81
CA ASP A 104 13.25 -10.18 6.60
C ASP A 104 13.07 -8.82 5.93
N ASN A 105 11.96 -8.14 6.18
CA ASN A 105 11.60 -6.88 5.51
C ASN A 105 12.26 -5.66 6.16
N GLU A 106 12.58 -5.70 7.45
CA GLU A 106 13.33 -4.63 8.12
C GLU A 106 14.69 -4.38 7.48
N ARG A 107 15.27 -5.40 6.84
CA ARG A 107 16.57 -5.34 6.15
C ARG A 107 16.47 -4.88 4.70
N SER A 108 15.32 -4.99 4.07
CA SER A 108 15.12 -4.63 2.66
C SER A 108 14.97 -3.13 2.48
N ALA A 109 15.85 -2.50 1.67
CA ALA A 109 15.72 -1.10 1.29
C ALA A 109 14.37 -0.81 0.60
N ALA A 110 13.89 -1.75 -0.22
CA ALA A 110 12.60 -1.64 -0.89
C ALA A 110 11.42 -1.61 0.08
N ALA A 111 11.43 -2.47 1.11
CA ALA A 111 10.40 -2.49 2.14
C ALA A 111 10.41 -1.18 2.95
N ARG A 112 11.58 -0.76 3.45
CA ARG A 112 11.72 0.51 4.18
C ARG A 112 11.33 1.72 3.34
N PHE A 113 11.69 1.75 2.05
CA PHE A 113 11.23 2.79 1.12
C PHE A 113 9.70 2.82 1.02
N MET A 114 9.03 1.67 0.85
CA MET A 114 7.57 1.59 0.76
C MET A 114 6.88 1.98 2.08
N ILE A 115 7.45 1.63 3.23
CA ILE A 115 7.00 2.10 4.54
C ILE A 115 7.10 3.63 4.61
N ARG A 116 8.26 4.21 4.28
CA ARG A 116 8.44 5.67 4.21
C ARG A 116 7.42 6.32 3.27
N ALA A 117 7.20 5.75 2.08
CA ALA A 117 6.21 6.23 1.12
C ALA A 117 4.76 6.12 1.62
N SER A 118 4.48 5.32 2.64
CA SER A 118 3.18 5.27 3.29
C SER A 118 3.02 6.32 4.40
N ILE A 119 4.11 6.66 5.06
CA ILE A 119 4.15 7.63 6.18
C ILE A 119 4.27 9.06 5.65
N GLU A 120 5.26 9.31 4.79
CA GLU A 120 5.56 10.64 4.27
C GLU A 120 4.70 10.95 3.04
N SER A 121 3.80 11.93 3.17
CA SER A 121 2.90 12.32 2.07
C SER A 121 3.57 13.28 1.08
N VAL A 122 4.55 12.78 0.32
CA VAL A 122 5.21 13.61 -0.70
C VAL A 122 4.36 13.75 -1.97
N PRO A 123 4.34 14.92 -2.62
CA PRO A 123 3.47 15.22 -3.76
C PRO A 123 3.56 14.22 -4.93
N PRO A 124 4.76 13.78 -5.38
CA PRO A 124 4.84 12.83 -6.49
C PRO A 124 4.15 11.50 -6.18
N ILE A 125 4.34 10.94 -4.98
CA ILE A 125 3.70 9.69 -4.56
C ILE A 125 2.18 9.85 -4.48
N ARG A 126 1.70 10.96 -3.89
CA ARG A 126 0.26 11.24 -3.79
C ARG A 126 -0.42 11.34 -5.16
N ARG A 127 0.23 12.02 -6.13
CA ARG A 127 -0.29 12.09 -7.52
C ARG A 127 -0.45 10.70 -8.14
N ILE A 128 0.54 9.81 -7.95
CA ILE A 128 0.49 8.45 -8.49
C ILE A 128 -0.62 7.63 -7.82
N LYS A 129 -0.70 7.63 -6.50
CA LYS A 129 -1.74 6.91 -5.76
C LYS A 129 -3.15 7.30 -6.21
N ASN A 130 -3.39 8.58 -6.51
CA ASN A 130 -4.68 9.07 -6.96
C ASN A 130 -4.98 8.72 -8.43
N ARG A 131 -3.97 8.56 -9.27
CA ARG A 131 -4.12 8.22 -10.69
C ARG A 131 -4.22 6.72 -10.94
N GLU A 132 -3.39 5.93 -10.29
CA GLU A 132 -3.21 4.50 -10.55
C GLU A 132 -4.21 3.66 -9.72
N ILE A 133 -5.50 3.73 -10.08
CA ILE A 133 -6.58 3.03 -9.36
C ILE A 133 -7.16 1.83 -10.11
N ASP A 134 -6.66 1.49 -11.31
CA ASP A 134 -7.26 0.42 -12.13
C ASP A 134 -7.19 -0.96 -11.48
N HIS A 135 -6.14 -1.25 -10.73
CA HIS A 135 -6.07 -2.48 -9.94
C HIS A 135 -7.19 -2.52 -8.89
N LEU A 136 -7.51 -1.41 -8.22
CA LEU A 136 -8.60 -1.34 -7.24
C LEU A 136 -9.98 -1.53 -7.88
N ARG A 137 -10.18 -1.03 -9.10
CA ARG A 137 -11.43 -1.27 -9.88
C ARG A 137 -11.65 -2.76 -10.13
N LYS A 138 -10.58 -3.55 -10.38
CA LYS A 138 -10.67 -4.99 -10.55
C LYS A 138 -11.09 -5.69 -9.25
N PHE A 139 -10.57 -5.25 -8.10
CA PHE A 139 -11.00 -5.74 -6.80
C PHE A 139 -12.46 -5.40 -6.50
N ALA A 140 -12.89 -4.16 -6.74
CA ALA A 140 -14.29 -3.76 -6.57
C ALA A 140 -15.24 -4.60 -7.48
N ALA A 141 -14.82 -4.89 -8.71
CA ALA A 141 -15.58 -5.75 -9.61
C ALA A 141 -15.67 -7.20 -9.10
N ALA A 142 -14.58 -7.75 -8.54
CA ALA A 142 -14.57 -9.07 -7.92
C ALA A 142 -15.50 -9.13 -6.68
N MET A 143 -15.44 -8.11 -5.81
CA MET A 143 -16.34 -7.99 -4.64
C MET A 143 -17.81 -7.96 -5.07
N ARG A 144 -18.15 -7.20 -6.11
CA ARG A 144 -19.53 -7.15 -6.63
C ARG A 144 -20.01 -8.51 -7.14
N ARG A 145 -19.13 -9.31 -7.79
CA ARG A 145 -19.46 -10.69 -8.18
C ARG A 145 -19.63 -11.61 -6.98
N SER A 146 -18.83 -11.41 -5.93
CA SER A 146 -18.87 -12.19 -4.69
C SER A 146 -20.11 -11.88 -3.86
N LEU A 147 -20.56 -10.62 -3.83
CA LEU A 147 -21.70 -10.13 -3.04
C LEU A 147 -22.70 -9.37 -3.93
N PRO A 148 -23.45 -10.05 -4.82
CA PRO A 148 -24.27 -9.39 -5.84
C PRO A 148 -25.46 -8.58 -5.27
N GLY A 149 -25.89 -8.88 -4.05
CA GLY A 149 -26.97 -8.14 -3.35
C GLY A 149 -26.50 -6.97 -2.50
N ARG A 150 -25.18 -6.73 -2.40
CA ARG A 150 -24.64 -5.65 -1.57
C ARG A 150 -24.56 -4.34 -2.36
N ASP A 151 -24.92 -3.21 -1.71
CA ASP A 151 -24.78 -1.88 -2.30
C ASP A 151 -23.32 -1.63 -2.75
N GLN A 152 -23.17 -1.04 -3.92
CA GLN A 152 -21.85 -0.73 -4.50
C GLN A 152 -21.06 0.26 -3.65
N VAL A 153 -21.71 1.21 -3.00
CA VAL A 153 -21.07 2.19 -2.11
C VAL A 153 -20.46 1.48 -0.91
N GLU A 154 -21.16 0.51 -0.33
CA GLU A 154 -20.67 -0.31 0.79
C GLU A 154 -19.46 -1.15 0.38
N LEU A 155 -19.41 -1.67 -0.86
CA LEU A 155 -18.24 -2.39 -1.38
C LEU A 155 -17.02 -1.48 -1.51
N TYR A 156 -17.20 -0.23 -1.94
CA TYR A 156 -16.10 0.75 -2.00
C TYR A 156 -15.58 1.12 -0.61
N TRP A 157 -16.47 1.33 0.37
CA TRP A 157 -16.08 1.57 1.76
C TRP A 157 -15.34 0.37 2.35
N GLY A 158 -15.81 -0.85 2.14
CA GLY A 158 -15.15 -2.07 2.59
C GLY A 158 -13.73 -2.21 2.03
N LEU A 159 -13.55 -1.94 0.73
CA LEU A 159 -12.24 -1.93 0.09
C LEU A 159 -11.33 -0.84 0.70
N HIS A 160 -11.87 0.37 0.89
CA HIS A 160 -11.13 1.48 1.47
C HIS A 160 -10.70 1.19 2.90
N PHE A 161 -11.59 0.65 3.74
CA PHE A 161 -11.29 0.31 5.14
C PHE A 161 -10.25 -0.81 5.25
N ALA A 162 -10.33 -1.83 4.42
CA ALA A 162 -9.31 -2.90 4.40
C ALA A 162 -7.91 -2.34 4.08
N LEU A 163 -7.81 -1.45 3.08
CA LEU A 163 -6.56 -0.77 2.75
C LEU A 163 -6.10 0.15 3.88
N ALA A 164 -7.01 0.89 4.51
CA ALA A 164 -6.70 1.79 5.61
C ALA A 164 -6.17 1.02 6.83
N MET A 165 -6.78 -0.11 7.20
CA MET A 165 -6.29 -0.97 8.28
C MET A 165 -4.89 -1.49 8.01
N ALA A 166 -4.62 -2.01 6.80
CA ALA A 166 -3.30 -2.50 6.44
C ALA A 166 -2.24 -1.38 6.46
N HIS A 167 -2.54 -0.21 5.89
CA HIS A 167 -1.62 0.93 5.88
C HIS A 167 -1.39 1.49 7.28
N GLN A 168 -2.43 1.58 8.13
CA GLN A 168 -2.31 2.08 9.49
C GLN A 168 -1.46 1.14 10.37
N THR A 169 -1.63 -0.18 10.23
CA THR A 169 -0.82 -1.18 10.93
C THR A 169 0.67 -1.03 10.60
N ILE A 170 1.00 -0.81 9.32
CA ILE A 170 2.38 -0.59 8.88
C ILE A 170 2.91 0.75 9.40
N ARG A 171 2.13 1.82 9.28
CA ARG A 171 2.54 3.18 9.61
C ARG A 171 2.77 3.42 11.10
N ASP A 172 1.90 2.88 11.94
CA ASP A 172 1.90 3.12 13.39
C ASP A 172 2.35 1.89 14.19
N SER A 173 3.19 1.05 13.58
CA SER A 173 3.68 -0.19 14.17
C SER A 173 4.35 0.01 15.54
N GLU A 174 5.22 1.02 15.69
CA GLU A 174 5.88 1.33 16.96
C GLU A 174 4.89 1.73 18.05
N ARG A 175 3.85 2.52 17.69
CA ARG A 175 2.81 2.93 18.64
C ARG A 175 1.98 1.73 19.10
N LEU A 176 1.68 0.80 18.19
CA LEU A 176 0.96 -0.42 18.54
C LEU A 176 1.76 -1.31 19.49
N ILE A 177 3.06 -1.48 19.24
CA ILE A 177 3.96 -2.22 20.16
C ILE A 177 3.96 -1.59 21.54
N LYS A 178 4.13 -0.26 21.63
CA LYS A 178 4.12 0.46 22.91
C LYS A 178 2.78 0.35 23.64
N LEU A 179 1.66 0.52 22.92
CA LEU A 179 0.31 0.43 23.46
C LEU A 179 0.01 -0.97 24.03
N SER A 180 0.46 -2.01 23.34
CA SER A 180 0.21 -3.40 23.71
C SER A 180 1.26 -4.00 24.65
N GLU A 181 2.25 -3.19 25.08
CA GLU A 181 3.39 -3.66 25.87
C GLU A 181 4.10 -4.88 25.23
N GLY A 182 4.16 -4.88 23.90
CA GLY A 182 4.76 -5.97 23.12
C GLY A 182 3.86 -7.20 22.90
N SER A 183 2.61 -7.18 23.37
CA SER A 183 1.69 -8.32 23.18
C SER A 183 1.22 -8.48 21.73
N CYS A 184 1.26 -7.42 20.92
CA CYS A 184 0.97 -7.47 19.49
C CYS A 184 2.25 -7.79 18.70
N ASP A 185 2.39 -9.04 18.28
CA ASP A 185 3.54 -9.47 17.47
C ASP A 185 3.38 -9.05 16.02
N LEU A 186 4.22 -8.14 15.56
CA LEU A 186 4.24 -7.68 14.15
C LEU A 186 4.94 -8.66 13.20
N ASN A 187 5.62 -9.68 13.72
CA ASN A 187 6.18 -10.76 12.90
C ASN A 187 5.12 -11.80 12.54
N ASP A 188 4.01 -11.88 13.28
CA ASP A 188 2.85 -12.70 12.94
C ASP A 188 2.03 -12.06 11.81
N VAL A 189 2.64 -11.94 10.63
CA VAL A 189 2.01 -11.34 9.44
C VAL A 189 0.74 -12.09 9.04
N ALA A 190 0.69 -13.40 9.23
CA ALA A 190 -0.48 -14.22 8.93
C ALA A 190 -1.64 -13.86 9.88
N GLY A 191 -1.40 -13.78 11.18
CA GLY A 191 -2.41 -13.40 12.15
C GLY A 191 -2.89 -11.96 12.00
N ILE A 192 -2.02 -11.03 11.60
CA ILE A 192 -2.41 -9.66 11.25
C ILE A 192 -3.35 -9.66 10.03
N LEU A 193 -2.99 -10.40 8.99
CA LEU A 193 -3.80 -10.55 7.79
C LEU A 193 -5.19 -11.13 8.13
N ASP A 194 -5.24 -12.18 8.95
CA ASP A 194 -6.49 -12.82 9.38
C ASP A 194 -7.40 -11.84 10.13
N ARG A 195 -6.86 -11.02 11.03
CA ARG A 195 -7.62 -9.99 11.77
C ARG A 195 -8.22 -8.95 10.82
N ILE A 196 -7.41 -8.40 9.90
CA ILE A 196 -7.88 -7.40 8.92
C ILE A 196 -8.97 -7.99 8.02
N VAL A 197 -8.76 -9.22 7.53
CA VAL A 197 -9.74 -9.90 6.67
C VAL A 197 -11.05 -10.16 7.42
N SER A 198 -10.98 -10.69 8.65
CA SER A 198 -12.17 -10.96 9.47
C SER A 198 -13.00 -9.71 9.71
N VAL A 199 -12.36 -8.59 10.11
CA VAL A 199 -13.06 -7.31 10.32
C VAL A 199 -13.67 -6.80 9.01
N SER A 200 -12.95 -6.90 7.88
CA SER A 200 -13.42 -6.45 6.57
C SER A 200 -14.62 -7.27 6.07
N VAL A 201 -14.59 -8.59 6.28
CA VAL A 201 -15.71 -9.49 5.94
C VAL A 201 -16.92 -9.18 6.81
N MET A 202 -16.76 -9.09 8.15
CA MET A 202 -17.85 -8.77 9.07
C MET A 202 -18.52 -7.43 8.72
N ALA A 203 -17.75 -6.41 8.40
CA ALA A 203 -18.28 -5.10 8.02
C ALA A 203 -19.16 -5.16 6.76
N LEU A 204 -18.85 -6.05 5.81
CA LEU A 204 -19.62 -6.18 4.58
C LEU A 204 -20.76 -7.21 4.66
N THR A 205 -20.60 -8.29 5.40
CA THR A 205 -21.60 -9.36 5.44
C THR A 205 -22.66 -9.15 6.51
N GLY A 206 -22.45 -8.20 7.42
CA GLY A 206 -23.32 -7.94 8.56
C GLY A 206 -23.15 -9.07 9.59
N GLY A 207 -22.15 -8.95 10.48
CA GLY A 207 -22.46 -9.43 11.83
C GLY A 207 -23.68 -8.64 12.27
N GLU A 208 -24.63 -9.23 12.99
CA GLU A 208 -25.85 -8.59 13.51
C GLU A 208 -25.54 -7.33 14.34
N ALA A 209 -24.99 -6.32 13.70
CA ALA A 209 -24.92 -4.98 14.23
C ALA A 209 -26.27 -4.36 13.91
N GLU A 210 -27.10 -4.30 14.93
CA GLU A 210 -28.31 -3.48 14.95
C GLU A 210 -28.06 -2.19 14.17
N LYS A 211 -28.88 -1.93 13.13
CA LYS A 211 -28.72 -0.75 12.25
C LYS A 211 -28.73 0.50 13.13
N MET A 212 -27.57 1.03 13.41
CA MET A 212 -27.46 2.33 14.05
C MET A 212 -28.14 3.35 13.13
N PRO A 213 -29.19 4.06 13.57
CA PRO A 213 -29.85 5.04 12.72
C PRO A 213 -28.83 6.10 12.30
N PRO A 214 -28.90 6.63 11.05
CA PRO A 214 -27.97 7.66 10.60
C PRO A 214 -28.02 8.83 11.58
N ALA A 215 -26.85 9.23 12.07
CA ALA A 215 -26.73 10.41 12.91
C ALA A 215 -27.34 11.59 12.15
N LYS A 216 -28.41 12.18 12.68
CA LYS A 216 -28.98 13.42 12.14
C LYS A 216 -27.88 14.47 12.26
N LEU A 217 -27.28 14.86 11.14
CA LEU A 217 -26.46 16.07 11.08
C LEU A 217 -27.39 17.21 11.48
N ALA A 218 -27.23 17.74 12.70
CA ALA A 218 -27.88 18.97 13.10
C ALA A 218 -27.42 20.05 12.12
N ALA A 219 -28.36 20.57 11.32
CA ALA A 219 -28.12 21.76 10.54
C ALA A 219 -27.66 22.84 11.51
N ARG A 220 -26.41 23.27 11.40
CA ARG A 220 -25.94 24.51 12.03
C ARG A 220 -26.60 25.65 11.26
N ASP A 221 -27.67 26.16 11.84
CA ASP A 221 -28.28 27.40 11.40
C ASP A 221 -27.21 28.49 11.36
N ALA A 222 -27.13 29.11 10.19
CA ALA A 222 -26.42 30.36 9.98
C ALA A 222 -27.02 31.46 10.87
N ARG A 223 -26.20 32.09 11.68
CA ARG A 223 -26.36 33.50 12.08
C ARG A 223 -25.01 34.20 11.98
#